data_0df8990f9d932b986dc7623d04c0ec3b
#
_entry.id   0df8990f9d932b986dc7623d04c0ec3b
#
_cell.length_a   1.000
_cell.length_b   1.000
_cell.length_c   1.000
_cell.angle_alpha   90.00
_cell.angle_beta   90.00
_cell.angle_gamma   90.00
#
_symmetry.space_group_name_H-M   'P 1'
#
loop_
_entity.id
_entity.type
_entity.pdbx_description
1 polymer ?
#
loop_
_entity_poly.entity_id
_entity_poly.type
_entity_poly.pdbx_seq_one_letter_code
_entity_poly.pdbx_strand_id
1 'polypeptide(L)'
;QGAYPPAPEVRTMAFGNRPLSPHLQVYRPQITSMLSILHRMTGVGLVGGALIFTYWISSATYGPEAFDRAQSILGSWFGRLVLLAVIFAFYFHLANGIRHLAWDAGWGYEMPTLRASGVVVLVFSTSMAILTFLAGYWAAGVI
;
A
#
# COMPACT_ATOMS: atom_id res chain seq x y z
N GLN A 1 -11.71 0.62 -69.76
CA GLN A 1 -10.58 0.92 -68.88
C GLN A 1 -11.12 1.93 -67.87
N GLY A 2 -11.58 1.43 -66.70
CA GLY A 2 -12.05 2.23 -65.58
C GLY A 2 -10.85 2.77 -64.80
N ALA A 3 -10.70 4.09 -64.80
CA ALA A 3 -9.71 4.75 -63.98
C ALA A 3 -10.07 4.54 -62.49
N TYR A 4 -9.15 4.00 -61.73
CA TYR A 4 -9.24 3.89 -60.27
C TYR A 4 -9.42 5.30 -59.69
N PRO A 5 -10.33 5.52 -58.77
CA PRO A 5 -10.43 6.80 -58.08
C PRO A 5 -9.11 7.09 -57.35
N PRO A 6 -8.65 8.36 -57.34
CA PRO A 6 -7.43 8.73 -56.66
C PRO A 6 -7.54 8.33 -55.18
N ALA A 7 -6.45 7.76 -54.63
CA ALA A 7 -6.37 7.40 -53.25
C ALA A 7 -6.70 8.64 -52.37
N PRO A 8 -7.47 8.46 -51.27
CA PRO A 8 -7.78 9.58 -50.41
C PRO A 8 -6.45 10.20 -49.91
N GLU A 9 -6.34 11.53 -50.10
CA GLU A 9 -5.21 12.29 -49.58
C GLU A 9 -5.04 11.93 -48.11
N VAL A 10 -3.95 11.26 -47.78
CA VAL A 10 -3.53 11.07 -46.40
C VAL A 10 -3.19 12.47 -45.88
N ARG A 11 -4.20 13.15 -45.34
CA ARG A 11 -3.98 14.38 -44.57
C ARG A 11 -2.95 14.05 -43.52
N THR A 12 -1.72 14.42 -43.72
CA THR A 12 -0.70 14.46 -42.69
C THR A 12 -1.20 15.41 -41.62
N MET A 13 -1.94 14.87 -40.63
CA MET A 13 -2.33 15.63 -39.47
C MET A 13 -1.04 16.03 -38.75
N ALA A 14 -0.69 17.33 -38.89
CA ALA A 14 0.40 17.89 -38.12
C ALA A 14 0.16 17.51 -36.65
N PHE A 15 1.20 17.01 -35.96
CA PHE A 15 1.15 16.53 -34.57
C PHE A 15 0.49 17.54 -33.60
N GLY A 16 0.43 18.84 -33.95
CA GLY A 16 -0.17 19.93 -33.19
C GLY A 16 -1.70 20.03 -33.23
N ASN A 17 -2.40 19.29 -34.10
CA ASN A 17 -3.85 19.46 -34.31
C ASN A 17 -4.68 18.31 -33.70
N ARG A 18 -4.05 17.38 -32.99
CA ARG A 18 -4.76 16.34 -32.21
C ARG A 18 -5.22 16.93 -30.88
N PRO A 19 -6.50 16.76 -30.50
CA PRO A 19 -6.94 17.16 -29.18
C PRO A 19 -6.11 16.41 -28.13
N LEU A 20 -5.50 17.14 -27.22
CA LEU A 20 -4.80 16.54 -26.08
C LEU A 20 -5.81 15.75 -25.23
N SER A 21 -5.46 14.51 -24.93
CA SER A 21 -6.28 13.71 -24.00
C SER A 21 -6.28 14.40 -22.64
N PRO A 22 -7.46 14.72 -22.07
CA PRO A 22 -7.55 15.42 -20.78
C PRO A 22 -7.31 14.51 -19.57
N HIS A 23 -6.71 13.33 -19.74
CA HIS A 23 -6.61 12.30 -18.70
C HIS A 23 -5.95 12.77 -17.41
N LEU A 24 -5.00 13.71 -17.45
CA LEU A 24 -4.39 14.29 -16.24
C LEU A 24 -5.29 15.31 -15.54
N GLN A 25 -6.22 15.96 -16.29
CA GLN A 25 -7.11 16.99 -15.76
C GLN A 25 -8.42 16.43 -15.25
N VAL A 26 -8.88 15.28 -15.79
CA VAL A 26 -10.15 14.65 -15.45
C VAL A 26 -10.01 13.33 -14.68
N TYR A 27 -8.78 12.88 -14.44
CA TYR A 27 -8.55 11.65 -13.68
C TYR A 27 -9.04 11.81 -12.24
N ARG A 28 -10.03 11.02 -11.88
CA ARG A 28 -10.50 10.88 -10.51
C ARG A 28 -9.86 9.63 -9.91
N PRO A 29 -9.08 9.76 -8.81
CA PRO A 29 -8.50 8.61 -8.14
C PRO A 29 -9.58 7.58 -7.79
N GLN A 30 -9.42 6.37 -8.28
CA GLN A 30 -10.30 5.26 -7.95
C GLN A 30 -9.76 4.53 -6.72
N ILE A 31 -10.65 4.03 -5.87
CA ILE A 31 -10.27 3.30 -4.67
C ILE A 31 -9.35 2.11 -4.99
N THR A 32 -9.59 1.43 -6.10
CA THR A 32 -8.77 0.29 -6.56
C THR A 32 -7.34 0.69 -6.89
N SER A 33 -7.16 1.83 -7.57
CA SER A 33 -5.83 2.38 -7.89
C SER A 33 -5.09 2.81 -6.62
N MET A 34 -5.79 3.49 -5.71
CA MET A 34 -5.21 3.93 -4.43
C MET A 34 -4.76 2.74 -3.57
N LEU A 35 -5.58 1.70 -3.47
CA LEU A 35 -5.22 0.49 -2.72
C LEU A 35 -4.04 -0.26 -3.36
N SER A 36 -3.93 -0.27 -4.68
CA SER A 36 -2.80 -0.87 -5.39
C SER A 36 -1.48 -0.12 -5.12
N ILE A 37 -1.53 1.21 -5.13
CA ILE A 37 -0.36 2.04 -4.78
C ILE A 37 0.02 1.81 -3.31
N LEU A 38 -0.96 1.86 -2.40
CA LEU A 38 -0.73 1.67 -0.97
C LEU A 38 -0.17 0.27 -0.68
N HIS A 39 -0.62 -0.76 -1.41
CA HIS A 39 -0.07 -2.11 -1.28
C HIS A 39 1.43 -2.17 -1.61
N ARG A 40 1.85 -1.51 -2.67
CA ARG A 40 3.27 -1.42 -3.05
C ARG A 40 4.07 -0.63 -2.01
N MET A 41 3.54 0.50 -1.55
CA MET A 41 4.18 1.32 -0.51
C MET A 41 4.34 0.55 0.81
N THR A 42 3.29 -0.17 1.23
CA THR A 42 3.37 -0.99 2.44
C THR A 42 4.35 -2.15 2.29
N GLY A 43 4.48 -2.74 1.10
CA GLY A 43 5.49 -3.76 0.83
C GLY A 43 6.92 -3.23 1.05
N VAL A 44 7.23 -2.05 0.52
CA VAL A 44 8.53 -1.38 0.76
C VAL A 44 8.68 -1.02 2.25
N GLY A 45 7.63 -0.50 2.87
CA GLY A 45 7.63 -0.17 4.30
C GLY A 45 7.91 -1.38 5.20
N LEU A 46 7.41 -2.57 4.82
CA LEU A 46 7.67 -3.80 5.56
C LEU A 46 9.13 -4.27 5.48
N VAL A 47 9.84 -3.96 4.40
CA VAL A 47 11.30 -4.20 4.34
C VAL A 47 11.99 -3.35 5.42
N GLY A 48 11.66 -2.07 5.53
CA GLY A 48 12.13 -1.21 6.63
C GLY A 48 11.75 -1.76 8.01
N GLY A 49 10.50 -2.22 8.16
CA GLY A 49 10.01 -2.86 9.38
C GLY A 49 10.81 -4.11 9.75
N ALA A 50 11.17 -4.95 8.77
CA ALA A 50 12.00 -6.13 8.98
C ALA A 50 13.41 -5.77 9.45
N LEU A 51 14.00 -4.70 8.90
CA LEU A 51 15.31 -4.19 9.36
C LEU A 51 15.25 -3.69 10.80
N ILE A 52 14.19 -2.94 11.16
CA ILE A 52 13.97 -2.47 12.53
C ILE A 52 13.83 -3.67 13.49
N PHE A 53 13.03 -4.66 13.12
CA PHE A 53 12.83 -5.86 13.92
C PHE A 53 14.14 -6.65 14.07
N THR A 54 14.92 -6.81 13.00
CA THR A 54 16.23 -7.47 13.05
C THR A 54 17.20 -6.71 13.95
N TYR A 55 17.23 -5.38 13.85
CA TYR A 55 18.05 -4.55 14.77
C TYR A 55 17.64 -4.75 16.22
N TRP A 56 16.35 -4.70 16.50
CA TRP A 56 15.83 -4.86 17.88
C TRP A 56 16.18 -6.23 18.46
N ILE A 57 15.92 -7.32 17.72
CA ILE A 57 16.19 -8.67 18.22
C ILE A 57 17.71 -8.94 18.35
N SER A 58 18.52 -8.41 17.41
CA SER A 58 19.97 -8.53 17.46
C SER A 58 20.57 -7.76 18.63
N SER A 59 20.00 -6.62 19.03
CA SER A 59 20.48 -5.82 20.14
C SER A 59 20.51 -6.62 21.45
N ALA A 60 19.61 -7.57 21.63
CA ALA A 60 19.57 -8.44 22.82
C ALA A 60 20.80 -9.37 22.91
N THR A 61 21.45 -9.68 21.78
CA THR A 61 22.68 -10.53 21.76
C THR A 61 23.94 -9.77 22.17
N TYR A 62 23.90 -8.43 22.09
CA TYR A 62 25.04 -7.56 22.44
C TYR A 62 25.02 -7.08 23.90
N GLY A 63 24.09 -7.57 24.69
CA GLY A 63 23.98 -7.30 26.12
C GLY A 63 22.95 -6.24 26.51
N PRO A 64 22.73 -6.04 27.84
CA PRO A 64 21.65 -5.21 28.35
C PRO A 64 21.70 -3.76 27.89
N GLU A 65 22.88 -3.14 27.83
CA GLU A 65 23.02 -1.75 27.42
C GLU A 65 22.58 -1.52 25.97
N ALA A 66 22.93 -2.46 25.06
CA ALA A 66 22.53 -2.37 23.66
C ALA A 66 21.02 -2.55 23.50
N PHE A 67 20.43 -3.48 24.25
CA PHE A 67 18.99 -3.71 24.25
C PHE A 67 18.21 -2.51 24.80
N ASP A 68 18.65 -1.94 25.93
CA ASP A 68 18.03 -0.76 26.54
C ASP A 68 18.07 0.45 25.59
N ARG A 69 19.17 0.61 24.86
CA ARG A 69 19.29 1.64 23.81
C ARG A 69 18.27 1.43 22.69
N ALA A 70 18.14 0.20 22.19
CA ALA A 70 17.15 -0.12 21.16
C ALA A 70 15.72 0.13 21.67
N GLN A 71 15.42 -0.29 22.91
CA GLN A 71 14.14 -0.05 23.57
C GLN A 71 13.86 1.45 23.73
N SER A 72 14.83 2.26 24.10
CA SER A 72 14.66 3.71 24.26
C SER A 72 14.37 4.40 22.91
N ILE A 73 15.03 3.97 21.82
CA ILE A 73 14.79 4.50 20.47
C ILE A 73 13.37 4.14 20.02
N LEU A 74 12.99 2.87 20.10
CA LEU A 74 11.67 2.41 19.66
C LEU A 74 10.55 2.90 20.57
N GLY A 75 10.82 3.09 21.85
CA GLY A 75 9.91 3.66 22.84
C GLY A 75 9.77 5.18 22.77
N SER A 76 10.62 5.86 22.00
CA SER A 76 10.48 7.31 21.76
C SER A 76 9.17 7.63 21.02
N TRP A 77 8.73 8.90 21.09
CA TRP A 77 7.54 9.33 20.36
C TRP A 77 7.61 8.98 18.86
N PHE A 78 8.74 9.26 18.23
CA PHE A 78 8.96 8.93 16.81
C PHE A 78 8.99 7.41 16.58
N GLY A 79 9.70 6.66 17.42
CA GLY A 79 9.75 5.20 17.33
C GLY A 79 8.37 4.55 17.43
N ARG A 80 7.52 5.04 18.32
CA ARG A 80 6.13 4.57 18.46
C ARG A 80 5.28 4.83 17.22
N LEU A 81 5.45 5.99 16.56
CA LEU A 81 4.78 6.29 15.29
C LEU A 81 5.25 5.34 14.17
N VAL A 82 6.56 5.09 14.10
CA VAL A 82 7.12 4.14 13.13
C VAL A 82 6.60 2.74 13.38
N LEU A 83 6.55 2.29 14.63
CA LEU A 83 5.98 0.98 14.97
C LEU A 83 4.51 0.87 14.58
N LEU A 84 3.70 1.88 14.87
CA LEU A 84 2.29 1.91 14.47
C LEU A 84 2.15 1.84 12.94
N ALA A 85 2.99 2.57 12.20
CA ALA A 85 2.99 2.55 10.74
C ALA A 85 3.39 1.16 10.19
N VAL A 86 4.38 0.49 10.80
CA VAL A 86 4.80 -0.87 10.42
C VAL A 86 3.69 -1.88 10.72
N ILE A 87 3.02 -1.79 11.87
CA ILE A 87 1.90 -2.66 12.23
C ILE A 87 0.75 -2.46 11.24
N PHE A 88 0.40 -1.23 10.92
CA PHE A 88 -0.61 -0.94 9.88
C PHE A 88 -0.20 -1.51 8.52
N ALA A 89 1.06 -1.29 8.10
CA ALA A 89 1.58 -1.81 6.84
C ALA A 89 1.48 -3.34 6.79
N PHE A 90 1.75 -4.03 7.89
CA PHE A 90 1.64 -5.48 7.98
C PHE A 90 0.20 -5.95 7.75
N TYR A 91 -0.77 -5.43 8.48
CA TYR A 91 -2.17 -5.85 8.33
C TYR A 91 -2.75 -5.46 6.98
N PHE A 92 -2.41 -4.27 6.49
CA PHE A 92 -2.88 -3.82 5.18
C PHE A 92 -2.29 -4.68 4.06
N HIS A 93 -1.00 -4.94 4.09
CA HIS A 93 -0.33 -5.74 3.06
C HIS A 93 -0.84 -7.18 3.07
N LEU A 94 -1.03 -7.76 4.25
CA LEU A 94 -1.61 -9.09 4.42
C LEU A 94 -3.04 -9.17 3.87
N ALA A 95 -3.93 -8.29 4.33
CA ALA A 95 -5.34 -8.33 3.93
C ALA A 95 -5.53 -8.06 2.44
N ASN A 96 -4.80 -7.08 1.89
CA ASN A 96 -4.86 -6.79 0.47
C ASN A 96 -4.15 -7.86 -0.37
N GLY A 97 -3.13 -8.52 0.17
CA GLY A 97 -2.48 -9.68 -0.45
C GLY A 97 -3.45 -10.86 -0.58
N ILE A 98 -4.22 -11.17 0.47
CA ILE A 98 -5.29 -12.19 0.42
C ILE A 98 -6.33 -11.82 -0.66
N ARG A 99 -6.68 -10.53 -0.77
CA ARG A 99 -7.59 -10.04 -1.81
C ARG A 99 -7.02 -10.28 -3.23
N HIS A 100 -5.72 -10.07 -3.44
CA HIS A 100 -5.07 -10.38 -4.71
C HIS A 100 -5.10 -11.88 -5.01
N LEU A 101 -4.86 -12.74 -4.02
CA LEU A 101 -4.95 -14.19 -4.19
C LEU A 101 -6.38 -14.63 -4.54
N ALA A 102 -7.41 -13.98 -3.99
CA ALA A 102 -8.80 -14.25 -4.38
C ALA A 102 -9.05 -13.90 -5.85
N TRP A 103 -8.48 -12.82 -6.34
CA TRP A 103 -8.55 -12.46 -7.77
C TRP A 103 -7.81 -13.47 -8.65
N ASP A 104 -6.63 -13.91 -8.24
CA ASP A 104 -5.87 -14.95 -8.96
C ASP A 104 -6.67 -16.26 -9.05
N ALA A 105 -7.52 -16.53 -8.06
CA ALA A 105 -8.48 -17.64 -8.08
C ALA A 105 -9.77 -17.37 -8.89
N GLY A 106 -9.90 -16.18 -9.50
CA GLY A 106 -11.04 -15.80 -10.32
C GLY A 106 -12.23 -15.22 -9.56
N TRP A 107 -12.08 -14.81 -8.28
CA TRP A 107 -13.19 -14.35 -7.44
C TRP A 107 -13.14 -12.85 -7.18
N GLY A 108 -14.33 -12.21 -7.15
CA GLY A 108 -14.48 -10.85 -6.63
C GLY A 108 -14.13 -9.72 -7.62
N TYR A 109 -14.27 -9.96 -8.92
CA TYR A 109 -14.01 -8.94 -9.97
C TYR A 109 -15.16 -7.97 -10.20
N GLU A 110 -16.36 -8.27 -9.70
CA GLU A 110 -17.52 -7.40 -9.86
C GLU A 110 -17.26 -6.06 -9.17
N MET A 111 -17.61 -4.95 -9.84
CA MET A 111 -17.34 -3.61 -9.36
C MET A 111 -17.84 -3.32 -7.93
N PRO A 112 -19.04 -3.76 -7.52
CA PRO A 112 -19.49 -3.62 -6.14
C PRO A 112 -18.59 -4.37 -5.15
N THR A 113 -18.22 -5.62 -5.47
CA THR A 113 -17.36 -6.47 -4.65
C THR A 113 -15.95 -5.89 -4.54
N LEU A 114 -15.40 -5.37 -5.64
CA LEU A 114 -14.10 -4.69 -5.67
C LEU A 114 -14.06 -3.50 -4.70
N ARG A 115 -15.11 -2.70 -4.66
CA ARG A 115 -15.20 -1.53 -3.76
C ARG A 115 -15.39 -1.98 -2.31
N ALA A 116 -16.33 -2.88 -2.07
CA ALA A 116 -16.63 -3.39 -0.74
C ALA A 116 -15.41 -4.06 -0.09
N SER A 117 -14.74 -4.97 -0.80
CA SER A 117 -13.54 -5.64 -0.32
C SER A 117 -12.40 -4.64 -0.03
N GLY A 118 -12.27 -3.59 -0.82
CA GLY A 118 -11.29 -2.52 -0.58
C GLY A 118 -11.56 -1.77 0.73
N VAL A 119 -12.83 -1.44 1.02
CA VAL A 119 -13.23 -0.82 2.29
C VAL A 119 -12.97 -1.77 3.46
N VAL A 120 -13.31 -3.05 3.31
CA VAL A 120 -13.06 -4.07 4.34
C VAL A 120 -11.55 -4.15 4.68
N VAL A 121 -10.68 -4.15 3.68
CA VAL A 121 -9.21 -4.15 3.88
C VAL A 121 -8.79 -2.94 4.72
N LEU A 122 -9.27 -1.73 4.40
CA LEU A 122 -8.90 -0.52 5.14
C LEU A 122 -9.39 -0.56 6.58
N VAL A 123 -10.66 -0.90 6.80
CA VAL A 123 -11.25 -0.96 8.14
C VAL A 123 -10.56 -2.04 8.97
N PHE A 124 -10.39 -3.24 8.43
CA PHE A 124 -9.70 -4.34 9.10
C PHE A 124 -8.27 -3.94 9.50
N SER A 125 -7.48 -3.42 8.56
CA SER A 125 -6.08 -3.09 8.80
C SER A 125 -5.91 -2.00 9.85
N THR A 126 -6.76 -0.95 9.78
CA THR A 126 -6.72 0.14 10.76
C THR A 126 -7.13 -0.35 12.15
N SER A 127 -8.22 -1.13 12.23
CA SER A 127 -8.70 -1.68 13.52
C SER A 127 -7.65 -2.61 14.13
N MET A 128 -7.10 -3.53 13.35
CA MET A 128 -6.08 -4.46 13.85
C MET A 128 -4.79 -3.75 14.26
N ALA A 129 -4.37 -2.71 13.54
CA ALA A 129 -3.20 -1.93 13.91
C ALA A 129 -3.40 -1.23 15.27
N ILE A 130 -4.55 -0.59 15.47
CA ILE A 130 -4.87 0.07 16.74
C ILE A 130 -4.96 -0.96 17.88
N LEU A 131 -5.69 -2.06 17.67
CA LEU A 131 -5.85 -3.10 18.69
C LEU A 131 -4.51 -3.72 19.09
N THR A 132 -3.65 -4.04 18.12
CA THR A 132 -2.31 -4.59 18.40
C THR A 132 -1.45 -3.60 19.15
N PHE A 133 -1.50 -2.32 18.76
CA PHE A 133 -0.74 -1.27 19.44
C PHE A 133 -1.20 -1.08 20.89
N LEU A 134 -2.51 -1.02 21.13
CA LEU A 134 -3.09 -0.92 22.47
C LEU A 134 -2.80 -2.17 23.33
N ALA A 135 -2.90 -3.36 22.73
CA ALA A 135 -2.56 -4.61 23.42
C ALA A 135 -1.09 -4.63 23.86
N GLY A 136 -0.17 -4.09 23.03
CA GLY A 136 1.23 -3.93 23.41
C GLY A 136 1.40 -3.01 24.62
N TYR A 137 0.69 -1.90 24.70
CA TYR A 137 0.71 -0.99 25.86
C TYR A 137 0.14 -1.62 27.11
N TRP A 138 -0.96 -2.34 26.96
CA TRP A 138 -1.56 -3.08 28.07
C TRP A 138 -0.61 -4.15 28.61
N ALA A 139 0.01 -4.93 27.75
CA ALA A 139 0.97 -5.97 28.12
C ALA A 139 2.24 -5.38 28.78
N ALA A 140 2.61 -4.14 28.41
CA ALA A 140 3.72 -3.42 29.03
C ALA A 140 3.35 -2.73 30.35
N GLY A 141 2.10 -2.82 30.80
CA GLY A 141 1.62 -2.20 32.07
C GLY A 141 1.60 -0.67 32.03
N VAL A 142 1.45 -0.06 30.82
CA VAL A 142 1.41 1.39 30.63
C VAL A 142 -0.02 1.92 30.71
N ILE A 143 -1.00 1.09 30.37
CA ILE A 143 -2.45 1.33 30.45
C ILE A 143 -3.15 0.11 31.02
#